data_cd57d92ddaffe64288c2e1b3db6e3e9b
#
_entry.id   cd57d92ddaffe64288c2e1b3db6e3e9b
#
_cell.length_a   1.000
_cell.length_b   1.000
_cell.length_c   1.000
_cell.angle_alpha   90.00
_cell.angle_beta   90.00
_cell.angle_gamma   90.00
#
_symmetry.space_group_name_H-M   'P 1'
#
loop_
_entity.id
_entity.type
_entity.pdbx_description
1 polymer ?
#
loop_
_entity_poly.entity_id
_entity_poly.type
_entity_poly.pdbx_seq_one_letter_code
_entity_poly.pdbx_strand_id
1 'polypeptide(L)'
;TTLEFTKDREVSLKGDCIIGVNADFDLGKIRNFAENSINKKITITIKTTSKLKKLQETVFAELNPSFNDETEFVVRKTDFVSERTFATSSNKAAFELNRGLINYLKEKKNKIAIIIENKQK
;
A
#
# COMPACT_ATOMS: atom_id res chain seq x y z
N THR A 1 -12.62 -2.22 -3.66
CA THR A 1 -11.73 -3.25 -4.16
C THR A 1 -10.29 -2.77 -4.28
N THR A 2 -9.95 -1.69 -3.63
CA THR A 2 -8.60 -1.15 -3.61
C THR A 2 -8.10 -0.99 -2.19
N LEU A 3 -6.79 -0.78 -2.10
CA LEU A 3 -6.05 -0.52 -0.89
C LEU A 3 -5.14 0.64 -1.24
N GLU A 4 -5.30 1.80 -0.58
CA GLU A 4 -4.65 3.02 -1.04
C GLU A 4 -3.90 3.76 0.05
N PHE A 5 -2.82 4.43 -0.35
CA PHE A 5 -2.04 5.32 0.49
C PHE A 5 -1.91 6.65 -0.24
N THR A 6 -1.92 7.76 0.48
CA THR A 6 -1.83 9.07 -0.14
C THR A 6 -0.93 10.00 0.67
N LYS A 7 -0.22 10.89 -0.03
CA LYS A 7 0.55 11.94 0.64
C LYS A 7 -0.33 13.06 1.18
N ASP A 8 -1.58 13.11 0.76
CA ASP A 8 -2.52 14.09 1.28
C ASP A 8 -2.69 13.91 2.79
N ARG A 9 -3.00 15.01 3.47
CA ARG A 9 -3.14 15.01 4.92
C ARG A 9 -4.49 14.50 5.39
N GLU A 10 -5.48 14.55 4.54
CA GLU A 10 -6.84 14.16 4.88
C GLU A 10 -7.46 13.35 3.76
N VAL A 11 -8.41 12.50 4.13
CA VAL A 11 -9.17 11.72 3.15
C VAL A 11 -10.52 12.37 2.94
N SER A 12 -11.06 12.21 1.74
CA SER A 12 -12.41 12.66 1.44
C SER A 12 -13.42 11.70 2.07
N LEU A 13 -14.71 12.05 1.96
CA LEU A 13 -15.78 11.18 2.45
C LEU A 13 -15.82 9.83 1.75
N LYS A 14 -15.17 9.71 0.60
CA LYS A 14 -15.12 8.46 -0.15
C LYS A 14 -13.87 7.64 0.15
N GLY A 15 -13.20 7.92 1.25
CA GLY A 15 -11.88 7.39 1.52
C GLY A 15 -11.82 6.06 2.24
N ASP A 16 -12.85 5.21 2.13
CA ASP A 16 -12.85 3.91 2.82
C ASP A 16 -11.71 3.00 2.38
N CYS A 17 -11.21 3.18 1.17
CA CYS A 17 -10.12 2.38 0.65
C CYS A 17 -8.75 2.94 1.00
N ILE A 18 -8.70 4.16 1.53
CA ILE A 18 -7.44 4.82 1.87
C ILE A 18 -7.12 4.50 3.32
N ILE A 19 -6.08 3.71 3.52
CA ILE A 19 -5.69 3.30 4.86
C ILE A 19 -4.50 4.08 5.41
N GLY A 20 -3.84 4.89 4.58
CA GLY A 20 -2.73 5.71 5.04
C GLY A 20 -2.74 7.09 4.40
N VAL A 21 -2.59 8.13 5.24
CA VAL A 21 -2.43 9.51 4.79
C VAL A 21 -1.05 9.98 5.18
N ASN A 22 -0.65 11.15 4.69
CA ASN A 22 0.70 11.69 4.94
C ASN A 22 1.79 10.69 4.54
N ALA A 23 1.58 9.92 3.50
CA ALA A 23 2.57 8.95 3.05
C ALA A 23 3.86 9.67 2.64
N ASP A 24 4.99 9.02 2.88
CA ASP A 24 6.29 9.63 2.61
C ASP A 24 7.08 8.91 1.53
N PHE A 25 6.41 8.14 0.68
CA PHE A 25 7.13 7.42 -0.37
C PHE A 25 7.78 8.38 -1.36
N ASP A 26 8.87 7.92 -1.93
CA ASP A 26 9.63 8.67 -2.95
C ASP A 26 9.39 7.99 -4.29
N LEU A 27 8.80 8.70 -5.23
CA LEU A 27 8.45 8.11 -6.53
C LEU A 27 9.70 7.58 -7.24
N GLY A 28 10.82 8.31 -7.17
CA GLY A 28 12.05 7.84 -7.81
C GLY A 28 12.51 6.51 -7.25
N LYS A 29 12.44 6.34 -5.93
CA LYS A 29 12.83 5.08 -5.29
C LYS A 29 11.88 3.95 -5.65
N ILE A 30 10.59 4.24 -5.72
CA ILE A 30 9.60 3.23 -6.10
C ILE A 30 9.84 2.79 -7.55
N ARG A 31 10.09 3.74 -8.45
CA ARG A 31 10.36 3.39 -9.85
C ARG A 31 11.65 2.59 -9.99
N ASN A 32 12.67 2.94 -9.20
CA ASN A 32 13.92 2.20 -9.20
C ASN A 32 13.69 0.76 -8.71
N PHE A 33 12.87 0.59 -7.68
CA PHE A 33 12.48 -0.74 -7.20
C PHE A 33 11.81 -1.53 -8.34
N ALA A 34 10.88 -0.89 -9.05
CA ALA A 34 10.16 -1.55 -10.13
C ALA A 34 11.09 -1.97 -11.26
N GLU A 35 12.03 -1.09 -11.62
CA GLU A 35 12.98 -1.39 -12.70
C GLU A 35 13.93 -2.54 -12.34
N ASN A 36 14.23 -2.70 -11.06
CA ASN A 36 15.17 -3.72 -10.61
C ASN A 36 14.49 -5.01 -10.16
N SER A 37 13.18 -5.09 -10.24
CA SER A 37 12.45 -6.28 -9.83
C SER A 37 12.62 -7.39 -10.87
N ILE A 38 12.92 -8.59 -10.36
CA ILE A 38 13.18 -9.74 -11.22
C ILE A 38 11.90 -10.25 -11.88
N ASN A 39 10.80 -10.17 -11.16
CA ASN A 39 9.50 -10.56 -11.68
C ASN A 39 8.44 -9.63 -11.11
N LYS A 40 7.18 -9.85 -11.48
CA LYS A 40 6.10 -8.96 -11.06
C LYS A 40 5.54 -9.28 -9.69
N LYS A 41 5.88 -10.42 -9.12
CA LYS A 41 5.29 -10.84 -7.84
C LYS A 41 5.94 -10.09 -6.68
N ILE A 42 5.10 -9.43 -5.89
CA ILE A 42 5.58 -8.65 -4.75
C ILE A 42 4.75 -8.97 -3.52
N THR A 43 5.33 -8.69 -2.38
CA THR A 43 4.60 -8.66 -1.11
C THR A 43 4.64 -7.26 -0.57
N ILE A 44 3.54 -6.85 0.03
CA ILE A 44 3.42 -5.57 0.69
C ILE A 44 3.04 -5.86 2.13
N THR A 45 3.93 -5.51 3.05
CA THR A 45 3.69 -5.71 4.48
C THR A 45 3.32 -4.38 5.10
N ILE A 46 2.20 -4.35 5.79
CA ILE A 46 1.70 -3.18 6.50
C ILE A 46 1.84 -3.50 7.97
N LYS A 47 2.65 -2.73 8.70
CA LYS A 47 2.84 -3.03 10.12
C LYS A 47 2.86 -1.79 10.96
N THR A 48 2.46 -1.95 12.22
CA THR A 48 2.48 -0.86 13.18
C THR A 48 3.92 -0.54 13.57
N THR A 49 4.17 0.73 13.89
CA THR A 49 5.49 1.15 14.36
C THR A 49 5.58 1.19 15.88
N SER A 50 4.45 1.03 16.57
CA SER A 50 4.40 1.07 18.03
C SER A 50 5.04 -0.17 18.63
N LYS A 51 5.82 0.03 19.71
CA LYS A 51 6.39 -1.08 20.45
C LYS A 51 5.35 -1.77 21.32
N LEU A 52 4.27 -1.05 21.66
CA LEU A 52 3.23 -1.56 22.54
C LEU A 52 2.16 -2.36 21.80
N LYS A 53 1.97 -2.08 20.54
CA LYS A 53 0.94 -2.75 19.74
C LYS A 53 1.57 -3.23 18.44
N LYS A 54 1.78 -4.53 18.35
CA LYS A 54 2.45 -5.13 17.18
C LYS A 54 1.42 -5.86 16.33
N LEU A 55 1.02 -5.21 15.25
CA LEU A 55 0.07 -5.78 14.29
C LEU A 55 0.68 -5.66 12.91
N GLN A 56 0.40 -6.64 12.07
CA GLN A 56 0.83 -6.55 10.69
C GLN A 56 -0.09 -7.35 9.78
N GLU A 57 -0.03 -7.01 8.52
CA GLU A 57 -0.80 -7.65 7.47
C GLU A 57 0.09 -7.75 6.24
N THR A 58 0.05 -8.86 5.55
CA THR A 58 0.81 -9.04 4.31
C THR A 58 -0.16 -9.21 3.15
N VAL A 59 0.11 -8.46 2.09
CA VAL A 59 -0.70 -8.49 0.87
C VAL A 59 0.19 -8.97 -0.27
N PHE A 60 -0.32 -9.87 -1.08
CA PHE A 60 0.38 -10.38 -2.26
C PHE A 60 -0.25 -9.76 -3.49
N ALA A 61 0.58 -9.27 -4.40
CA ALA A 61 0.09 -8.58 -5.59
C ALA A 61 1.09 -8.66 -6.72
N GLU A 62 0.73 -8.09 -7.86
CA GLU A 62 1.61 -8.02 -9.02
C GLU A 62 1.97 -6.57 -9.29
N LEU A 63 3.26 -6.32 -9.41
CA LEU A 63 3.80 -4.99 -9.64
C LEU A 63 3.34 -4.43 -10.99
N ASN A 64 2.95 -3.15 -10.98
CA ASN A 64 2.73 -2.41 -12.21
C ASN A 64 3.98 -1.58 -12.48
N PRO A 65 4.82 -1.98 -13.46
CA PRO A 65 6.06 -1.24 -13.71
C PRO A 65 5.84 0.16 -14.29
N SER A 66 4.61 0.47 -14.69
CA SER A 66 4.28 1.79 -15.23
C SER A 66 3.79 2.77 -14.17
N PHE A 67 3.82 2.39 -12.88
CA PHE A 67 3.42 3.27 -11.80
C PHE A 67 4.16 4.60 -11.89
N ASN A 68 3.41 5.71 -11.84
CA ASN A 68 4.00 7.02 -12.01
C ASN A 68 3.10 8.10 -11.40
N ASP A 69 3.00 8.09 -10.06
CA ASP A 69 2.20 9.10 -9.37
C ASP A 69 2.93 9.51 -8.09
N GLU A 70 3.06 10.82 -7.88
CA GLU A 70 3.80 11.33 -6.74
C GLU A 70 2.97 11.43 -5.47
N THR A 71 1.67 11.34 -5.58
CA THR A 71 0.76 11.58 -4.45
C THR A 71 0.07 10.32 -3.97
N GLU A 72 -0.34 9.46 -4.88
CA GLU A 72 -1.16 8.30 -4.56
C GLU A 72 -0.48 7.00 -4.95
N PHE A 73 -0.79 5.98 -4.17
CA PHE A 73 -0.19 4.68 -4.30
C PHE A 73 -1.32 3.68 -4.11
N VAL A 74 -1.79 3.09 -5.19
CA VAL A 74 -3.00 2.27 -5.18
C VAL A 74 -2.68 0.81 -5.49
N VAL A 75 -3.23 -0.08 -4.68
CA VAL A 75 -3.15 -1.52 -4.89
C VAL A 75 -4.56 -2.01 -5.20
N ARG A 76 -4.72 -2.72 -6.30
CA ARG A 76 -6.04 -3.15 -6.78
C ARG A 76 -6.17 -4.67 -6.78
N LYS A 77 -7.35 -5.15 -6.44
CA LYS A 77 -7.65 -6.58 -6.58
C LYS A 77 -7.86 -6.96 -8.04
N THR A 78 -8.29 -6.01 -8.85
CA THR A 78 -8.50 -6.22 -10.28
C THR A 78 -7.19 -6.06 -11.04
N ASP A 79 -7.24 -6.18 -12.34
CA ASP A 79 -6.08 -5.98 -13.20
C ASP A 79 -6.08 -4.58 -13.86
N PHE A 80 -6.96 -3.69 -13.40
CA PHE A 80 -7.02 -2.34 -13.94
C PHE A 80 -5.75 -1.57 -13.62
N VAL A 81 -5.22 -0.83 -14.60
CA VAL A 81 -3.97 -0.10 -14.46
C VAL A 81 -4.19 1.37 -14.81
N SER A 82 -3.69 2.25 -13.94
CA SER A 82 -3.60 3.68 -14.18
C SER A 82 -2.25 4.15 -13.66
N GLU A 83 -1.92 5.42 -13.84
CA GLU A 83 -0.64 5.94 -13.38
C GLU A 83 -0.46 5.83 -11.86
N ARG A 84 -1.54 5.90 -11.10
CA ARG A 84 -1.46 5.78 -9.63
C ARG A 84 -1.54 4.34 -9.14
N THR A 85 -1.68 3.36 -10.04
CA THR A 85 -1.72 1.95 -9.66
C THR A 85 -0.30 1.42 -9.49
N PHE A 86 0.05 1.08 -8.25
CA PHE A 86 1.34 0.46 -7.96
C PHE A 86 1.30 -1.04 -8.25
N ALA A 87 0.20 -1.70 -7.90
CA ALA A 87 0.09 -3.14 -8.06
C ALA A 87 -1.34 -3.56 -8.36
N THR A 88 -1.47 -4.70 -9.00
CA THR A 88 -2.75 -5.28 -9.42
C THR A 88 -2.87 -6.68 -8.88
N SER A 89 -4.04 -7.29 -9.09
CA SER A 89 -4.29 -8.70 -8.74
C SER A 89 -3.96 -9.01 -7.28
N SER A 90 -4.24 -8.06 -6.41
CA SER A 90 -3.98 -8.20 -4.98
C SER A 90 -4.93 -9.23 -4.37
N ASN A 91 -4.42 -9.99 -3.40
CA ASN A 91 -5.27 -10.94 -2.69
C ASN A 91 -6.18 -10.28 -1.66
N LYS A 92 -5.92 -9.00 -1.31
CA LYS A 92 -6.73 -8.27 -0.32
C LYS A 92 -6.92 -6.82 -0.72
N ALA A 93 -8.08 -6.30 -0.37
CA ALA A 93 -8.38 -4.87 -0.43
C ALA A 93 -8.48 -4.35 1.00
N ALA A 94 -8.72 -3.04 1.16
CA ALA A 94 -8.76 -2.41 2.48
C ALA A 94 -9.76 -3.08 3.42
N PHE A 95 -10.94 -3.44 2.90
CA PHE A 95 -11.99 -3.99 3.75
C PHE A 95 -11.67 -5.40 4.26
N GLU A 96 -10.66 -6.05 3.69
CA GLU A 96 -10.26 -7.40 4.09
C GLU A 96 -9.09 -7.42 5.07
N LEU A 97 -8.56 -6.27 5.42
CA LEU A 97 -7.44 -6.21 6.35
C LEU A 97 -7.88 -6.52 7.78
N ASN A 98 -6.91 -6.93 8.58
CA ASN A 98 -7.13 -7.22 9.99
C ASN A 98 -7.82 -6.06 10.69
N ARG A 99 -8.92 -6.36 11.41
CA ARG A 99 -9.70 -5.31 12.07
C ARG A 99 -8.92 -4.58 13.16
N GLY A 100 -8.03 -5.29 13.85
CA GLY A 100 -7.19 -4.64 14.85
C GLY A 100 -6.30 -3.59 14.22
N LEU A 101 -5.73 -3.90 13.05
CA LEU A 101 -4.89 -2.94 12.32
C LEU A 101 -5.73 -1.75 11.87
N ILE A 102 -6.93 -1.98 11.35
CA ILE A 102 -7.81 -0.89 10.90
C ILE A 102 -8.18 0.01 12.09
N ASN A 103 -8.50 -0.58 13.24
CA ASN A 103 -8.80 0.21 14.43
C ASN A 103 -7.60 1.04 14.88
N TYR A 104 -6.39 0.48 14.80
CA TYR A 104 -5.17 1.20 15.11
C TYR A 104 -5.02 2.42 14.18
N LEU A 105 -5.36 2.27 12.92
CA LEU A 105 -5.22 3.33 11.92
C LEU A 105 -6.23 4.46 12.08
N LYS A 106 -7.30 4.25 12.83
CA LYS A 106 -8.29 5.31 13.07
C LYS A 106 -7.76 6.42 13.97
N GLU A 107 -6.71 6.15 14.74
CA GLU A 107 -6.07 7.16 15.57
C GLU A 107 -5.04 7.91 14.72
N LYS A 108 -5.23 9.23 14.57
CA LYS A 108 -4.40 10.03 13.68
C LYS A 108 -2.91 10.03 14.02
N LYS A 109 -2.60 9.87 15.30
CA LYS A 109 -1.21 9.88 15.76
C LYS A 109 -0.47 8.58 15.48
N ASN A 110 -1.21 7.51 15.20
CA ASN A 110 -0.59 6.21 14.95
C ASN A 110 0.03 6.17 13.57
N LYS A 111 1.16 5.50 13.48
CA LYS A 111 1.91 5.40 12.24
C LYS A 111 2.12 3.93 11.87
N ILE A 112 2.23 3.70 10.57
CA ILE A 112 2.51 2.37 10.05
C ILE A 112 3.72 2.45 9.12
N ALA A 113 4.37 1.32 8.94
CA ALA A 113 5.43 1.17 7.96
C ALA A 113 4.94 0.25 6.85
N ILE A 114 5.28 0.60 5.64
CA ILE A 114 4.95 -0.20 4.45
C ILE A 114 6.25 -0.75 3.90
N ILE A 115 6.34 -2.07 3.82
CA ILE A 115 7.54 -2.75 3.32
C ILE A 115 7.17 -3.50 2.06
N ILE A 116 7.85 -3.18 0.97
CA ILE A 116 7.59 -3.78 -0.33
C ILE A 116 8.77 -4.65 -0.70
N GLU A 117 8.49 -5.90 -1.03
CA GLU A 117 9.54 -6.85 -1.38
C GLU A 117 9.18 -7.57 -2.67
N ASN A 118 10.20 -7.81 -3.49
CA ASN A 118 10.06 -8.57 -4.72
C ASN A 118 10.31 -10.04 -4.38
N LYS A 119 9.25 -10.83 -4.39
CA LYS A 119 9.36 -12.26 -4.08
C LYS A 119 9.81 -13.03 -5.28
N GLN A 120 10.83 -13.82 -5.09
CA GLN A 120 11.31 -14.71 -6.12
C GLN A 120 10.71 -16.08 -5.91
N LYS A 121 10.40 -16.71 -6.97
CA LYS A 121 9.94 -18.06 -7.09
C LYS A 121 8.49 -18.22 -7.32
#